data_f4afeb4eec37fb75a91f407d9143d6da
#
_entry.id   f4afeb4eec37fb75a91f407d9143d6da
#
_cell.length_a   1.000
_cell.length_b   1.000
_cell.length_c   1.000
_cell.angle_alpha   90.00
_cell.angle_beta   90.00
_cell.angle_gamma   90.00
#
_symmetry.space_group_name_H-M   'P 1'
#
loop_
_entity.id
_entity.type
_entity.pdbx_description
1 polymer ?
#
loop_
_entity_poly.entity_id
_entity_poly.type
_entity_poly.pdbx_seq_one_letter_code
_entity_poly.pdbx_strand_id
1 'polypeptide(L)'
;GSEMCIRDRSIQLGYGLIEMVDEQTGGPLVNRITGVRKQLSRNLGFVIPSVRVRDDMSLGANQYRLRIGQTIVGEDEVYPERKLAIPGEQSNLKLSGIDVKEPTFGIDATWIEAHKQTEAESHGYVVVEPETVLTTHVSQVITKYAGELLGQDDVQALLDNLANSAPNLVQSVVPKLIPLHSLTGILRELLAERMPISDLRRILETLANLAGKNLSVSESAEALRPGLAGLLVQQIAPLSQPLSVITLSSELEHMLIQMVRQSGEAGLMLDNALAEKMIKSINSASERASAEGQQAVMVVSPAIRKQLSSIIRHHIDDMIVLGFTELPDSRKINVIATISGENEQQN
;
A
#
# COMPACT_ATOMS: atom_id res chain seq x y z
N GLY A 1 -7.03 -2.05 -35.62
CA GLY A 1 -7.90 -1.63 -34.56
C GLY A 1 -7.28 -2.06 -33.24
N SER A 2 -6.63 -1.13 -32.53
CA SER A 2 -6.14 -1.41 -31.18
C SER A 2 -7.34 -1.48 -30.26
N GLU A 3 -7.68 -2.65 -29.77
CA GLU A 3 -8.55 -2.80 -28.62
C GLU A 3 -7.93 -2.01 -27.47
N MET A 4 -8.57 -0.92 -27.12
CA MET A 4 -8.20 -0.08 -26.01
C MET A 4 -8.60 -0.83 -24.75
N CYS A 5 -7.65 -1.59 -24.21
CA CYS A 5 -7.85 -2.36 -22.99
C CYS A 5 -8.11 -1.35 -21.86
N ILE A 6 -9.30 -1.39 -21.27
CA ILE A 6 -9.80 -0.46 -20.23
C ILE A 6 -8.90 -0.42 -18.99
N ARG A 7 -7.90 -1.29 -18.91
CA ARG A 7 -6.93 -1.44 -17.79
C ARG A 7 -5.49 -1.25 -18.21
N ASP A 8 -5.26 -0.47 -19.26
CA ASP A 8 -3.90 -0.17 -19.71
C ASP A 8 -3.15 0.60 -18.60
N ARG A 9 -1.96 0.12 -18.25
CA ARG A 9 -1.08 0.78 -17.28
C ARG A 9 0.09 1.30 -18.03
N SER A 10 0.37 2.58 -17.86
CA SER A 10 1.47 3.18 -18.58
C SER A 10 2.29 4.11 -17.69
N ILE A 11 3.57 4.11 -17.98
CA ILE A 11 4.50 5.12 -17.52
C ILE A 11 4.84 5.96 -18.73
N GLN A 12 4.53 7.25 -18.67
CA GLN A 12 4.89 8.23 -19.68
C GLN A 12 6.14 8.97 -19.21
N LEU A 13 7.13 9.06 -20.08
CA LEU A 13 8.42 9.66 -19.78
C LEU A 13 8.67 10.90 -20.64
N GLY A 14 9.12 11.98 -20.02
CA GLY A 14 9.69 13.11 -20.72
C GLY A 14 10.97 12.72 -21.47
N TYR A 15 11.36 13.52 -22.45
CA TYR A 15 12.46 13.18 -23.35
C TYR A 15 13.82 13.02 -22.65
N GLY A 16 14.05 13.68 -21.52
CA GLY A 16 15.26 13.52 -20.71
C GLY A 16 15.36 12.20 -19.97
N LEU A 17 14.28 11.42 -19.91
CA LEU A 17 14.22 10.13 -19.22
C LEU A 17 14.33 8.93 -20.16
N ILE A 18 14.36 9.12 -21.46
CA ILE A 18 14.36 8.07 -22.47
C ILE A 18 15.58 7.15 -22.34
N GLU A 19 16.74 7.68 -21.96
CA GLU A 19 17.95 6.88 -21.74
C GLU A 19 17.81 5.85 -20.62
N MET A 20 16.91 6.08 -19.66
CA MET A 20 16.64 5.11 -18.58
C MET A 20 15.99 3.81 -19.07
N VAL A 21 15.38 3.83 -20.25
CA VAL A 21 14.70 2.67 -20.88
C VAL A 21 15.42 2.14 -22.08
N ASP A 22 16.44 2.82 -22.59
CA ASP A 22 17.20 2.36 -23.77
C ASP A 22 18.10 1.19 -23.39
N GLU A 23 17.74 0.00 -23.88
CA GLU A 23 18.50 -1.24 -23.65
C GLU A 23 19.92 -1.17 -24.25
N GLN A 24 20.13 -0.39 -25.30
CA GLN A 24 21.45 -0.24 -25.94
C GLN A 24 22.42 0.57 -25.07
N THR A 25 21.91 1.47 -24.26
CA THR A 25 22.70 2.26 -23.31
C THR A 25 22.71 1.69 -21.90
N GLY A 26 22.12 0.48 -21.70
CA GLY A 26 22.07 -0.21 -20.42
C GLY A 26 21.03 0.35 -19.44
N GLY A 27 19.94 0.93 -19.94
CA GLY A 27 18.86 1.48 -19.13
C GLY A 27 18.14 0.43 -18.26
N PRO A 28 18.28 0.48 -16.93
CA PRO A 28 17.80 -0.59 -16.04
C PRO A 28 16.31 -0.50 -15.71
N LEU A 29 15.60 0.56 -16.13
CA LEU A 29 14.25 0.86 -15.66
C LEU A 29 13.26 -0.26 -15.99
N VAL A 30 13.25 -0.78 -17.21
CA VAL A 30 12.30 -1.84 -17.63
C VAL A 30 12.50 -3.11 -16.80
N ASN A 31 13.74 -3.51 -16.58
CA ASN A 31 14.06 -4.68 -15.76
C ASN A 31 13.66 -4.50 -14.31
N ARG A 32 13.86 -3.31 -13.74
CA ARG A 32 13.44 -2.98 -12.37
C ARG A 32 11.93 -2.99 -12.22
N ILE A 33 11.19 -2.43 -13.17
CA ILE A 33 9.72 -2.48 -13.19
C ILE A 33 9.21 -3.92 -13.26
N THR A 34 9.82 -4.75 -14.11
CA THR A 34 9.48 -6.18 -14.19
C THR A 34 9.74 -6.90 -12.87
N GLY A 35 10.85 -6.61 -12.21
CA GLY A 35 11.17 -7.16 -10.89
C GLY A 35 10.16 -6.74 -9.83
N VAL A 36 9.80 -5.48 -9.79
CA VAL A 36 8.76 -4.94 -8.87
C VAL A 36 7.41 -5.62 -9.12
N ARG A 37 6.98 -5.77 -10.37
CA ARG A 37 5.74 -6.47 -10.71
C ARG A 37 5.72 -7.91 -10.22
N LYS A 38 6.80 -8.66 -10.44
CA LYS A 38 6.94 -10.04 -9.97
C LYS A 38 6.87 -10.14 -8.45
N GLN A 39 7.53 -9.23 -7.76
CA GLN A 39 7.52 -9.19 -6.30
C GLN A 39 6.12 -8.87 -5.77
N LEU A 40 5.46 -7.86 -6.32
CA LEU A 40 4.10 -7.48 -5.93
C LEU A 40 3.09 -8.57 -6.26
N SER A 41 3.22 -9.24 -7.40
CA SER A 41 2.36 -10.37 -7.76
C SER A 41 2.44 -11.50 -6.74
N ARG A 42 3.64 -11.82 -6.27
CA ARG A 42 3.84 -12.80 -5.19
C ARG A 42 3.25 -12.35 -3.86
N ASN A 43 3.46 -11.10 -3.50
CA ASN A 43 3.02 -10.57 -2.21
C ASN A 43 1.49 -10.42 -2.15
N LEU A 44 0.87 -9.98 -3.23
CA LEU A 44 -0.58 -9.71 -3.30
C LEU A 44 -1.41 -10.95 -3.66
N GLY A 45 -0.82 -11.88 -4.42
CA GLY A 45 -1.45 -13.16 -4.74
C GLY A 45 -2.21 -13.18 -6.07
N PHE A 46 -1.94 -12.26 -6.99
CA PHE A 46 -2.42 -12.31 -8.37
C PHE A 46 -1.39 -11.72 -9.32
N VAL A 47 -1.48 -12.06 -10.60
CA VAL A 47 -0.53 -11.57 -11.60
C VAL A 47 -0.82 -10.11 -11.90
N ILE A 48 0.09 -9.23 -11.50
CA ILE A 48 0.05 -7.81 -11.88
C ILE A 48 0.37 -7.73 -13.38
N PRO A 49 -0.52 -7.18 -14.20
CA PRO A 49 -0.30 -7.09 -15.63
C PRO A 49 0.88 -6.17 -15.98
N SER A 50 1.41 -6.33 -17.20
CA SER A 50 2.56 -5.55 -17.65
C SER A 50 2.27 -4.05 -17.68
N VAL A 51 3.29 -3.26 -17.35
CA VAL A 51 3.28 -1.81 -17.41
C VAL A 51 3.95 -1.38 -18.71
N ARG A 52 3.24 -0.62 -19.54
CA ARG A 52 3.79 -0.07 -20.78
C ARG A 52 4.58 1.20 -20.48
N VAL A 53 5.78 1.27 -21.02
CA VAL A 53 6.60 2.48 -20.93
C VAL A 53 6.57 3.19 -22.28
N ARG A 54 6.24 4.48 -22.28
CA ARG A 54 6.11 5.30 -23.48
C ARG A 54 6.77 6.65 -23.27
N ASP A 55 7.34 7.20 -24.31
CA ASP A 55 7.73 8.61 -24.34
C ASP A 55 6.49 9.49 -24.57
N ASP A 56 6.53 10.67 -23.96
CA ASP A 56 5.50 11.70 -24.13
C ASP A 56 6.16 13.09 -24.23
N MET A 57 6.16 13.63 -25.43
CA MET A 57 6.80 14.92 -25.70
C MET A 57 6.06 16.12 -25.10
N SER A 58 4.85 15.92 -24.60
CA SER A 58 4.11 16.97 -23.87
C SER A 58 4.57 17.18 -22.45
N LEU A 59 5.31 16.22 -21.89
CA LEU A 59 5.87 16.29 -20.55
C LEU A 59 7.17 17.13 -20.52
N GLY A 60 7.47 17.71 -19.36
CA GLY A 60 8.79 18.28 -19.11
C GLY A 60 9.90 17.22 -19.25
N ALA A 61 11.13 17.66 -19.55
CA ALA A 61 12.25 16.76 -19.85
C ALA A 61 12.47 15.66 -18.80
N ASN A 62 12.36 16.01 -17.52
CA ASN A 62 12.60 15.12 -16.39
C ASN A 62 11.30 14.64 -15.71
N GLN A 63 10.17 14.96 -16.31
CA GLN A 63 8.87 14.59 -15.78
C GLN A 63 8.48 13.17 -16.21
N TYR A 64 7.83 12.45 -15.30
CA TYR A 64 7.16 11.20 -15.60
C TYR A 64 5.74 11.22 -15.09
N ARG A 65 4.89 10.40 -15.69
CA ARG A 65 3.48 10.29 -15.35
C ARG A 65 3.06 8.83 -15.33
N LEU A 66 2.36 8.45 -14.26
CA LEU A 66 1.82 7.12 -14.07
C LEU A 66 0.32 7.12 -14.35
N ARG A 67 -0.15 6.20 -15.18
CA ARG A 67 -1.58 6.05 -15.53
C ARG A 67 -2.08 4.66 -15.27
N ILE A 68 -3.33 4.60 -14.81
CA ILE A 68 -4.16 3.39 -14.82
C ILE A 68 -5.39 3.72 -15.68
N GLY A 69 -5.51 3.03 -16.81
CA GLY A 69 -6.46 3.41 -17.84
C GLY A 69 -6.16 4.84 -18.33
N GLN A 70 -7.16 5.70 -18.27
CA GLN A 70 -7.03 7.11 -18.65
C GLN A 70 -6.73 8.03 -17.45
N THR A 71 -6.73 7.50 -16.23
CA THR A 71 -6.54 8.30 -15.02
C THR A 71 -5.06 8.43 -14.68
N ILE A 72 -4.63 9.66 -14.43
CA ILE A 72 -3.31 9.95 -13.89
C ILE A 72 -3.34 9.63 -12.39
N VAL A 73 -2.48 8.72 -11.96
CA VAL A 73 -2.41 8.26 -10.56
C VAL A 73 -1.11 8.68 -9.86
N GLY A 74 -0.16 9.20 -10.60
CA GLY A 74 1.08 9.74 -10.08
C GLY A 74 1.79 10.58 -11.13
N GLU A 75 2.51 11.60 -10.67
CA GLU A 75 3.29 12.49 -11.53
C GLU A 75 4.39 13.13 -10.69
N ASP A 76 5.62 13.08 -11.17
CA ASP A 76 6.75 13.73 -10.52
C ASP A 76 7.92 13.89 -11.50
N GLU A 77 9.07 14.31 -10.98
CA GLU A 77 10.31 14.50 -11.73
C GLU A 77 11.43 13.66 -11.13
N VAL A 78 12.28 13.10 -11.98
CA VAL A 78 13.56 12.50 -11.61
C VAL A 78 14.67 13.03 -12.52
N TYR A 79 15.89 13.06 -12.01
CA TYR A 79 17.05 13.60 -12.70
C TYR A 79 18.07 12.49 -12.96
N PRO A 80 18.15 11.96 -14.19
CA PRO A 80 18.97 10.76 -14.49
C PRO A 80 20.45 10.92 -14.21
N GLU A 81 20.98 12.16 -14.31
CA GLU A 81 22.40 12.47 -14.08
C GLU A 81 22.72 12.77 -12.61
N ARG A 82 21.71 12.78 -11.76
CA ARG A 82 21.83 13.10 -10.34
C ARG A 82 21.48 11.89 -9.48
N LYS A 83 21.67 12.05 -8.17
CA LYS A 83 21.22 11.07 -7.16
C LYS A 83 20.41 11.78 -6.09
N LEU A 84 19.42 11.11 -5.54
CA LEU A 84 18.58 11.67 -4.51
C LEU A 84 19.17 11.40 -3.13
N ALA A 85 19.52 12.45 -2.40
CA ALA A 85 19.96 12.40 -1.02
C ALA A 85 18.78 12.62 -0.08
N ILE A 86 18.45 11.60 0.71
CA ILE A 86 17.37 11.63 1.69
C ILE A 86 18.01 11.80 3.08
N PRO A 87 17.64 12.83 3.88
CA PRO A 87 18.23 13.04 5.18
C PRO A 87 17.88 11.91 6.14
N GLY A 88 18.89 11.41 6.88
CA GLY A 88 18.74 10.52 8.01
C GLY A 88 18.65 11.29 9.33
N GLU A 89 18.45 10.60 10.44
CA GLU A 89 18.32 11.21 11.78
C GLU A 89 19.56 12.02 12.21
N GLN A 90 20.74 11.68 11.68
CA GLN A 90 22.00 12.32 12.03
C GLN A 90 22.51 13.30 10.96
N SER A 91 21.66 13.64 10.01
CA SER A 91 22.03 14.58 8.94
C SER A 91 22.13 16.01 9.50
N ASN A 92 23.29 16.61 9.43
CA ASN A 92 23.59 17.91 10.03
C ASN A 92 24.09 18.96 9.04
N LEU A 93 24.23 18.61 7.78
CA LEU A 93 24.69 19.53 6.75
C LEU A 93 23.63 19.65 5.64
N LYS A 94 23.30 20.88 5.25
CA LYS A 94 22.48 21.11 4.07
C LYS A 94 23.30 20.87 2.81
N LEU A 95 22.86 19.95 1.95
CA LEU A 95 23.51 19.66 0.68
C LEU A 95 23.10 20.67 -0.40
N SER A 96 24.04 20.93 -1.31
CA SER A 96 23.80 21.75 -2.50
C SER A 96 23.18 20.90 -3.61
N GLY A 97 22.08 21.36 -4.18
CA GLY A 97 21.37 20.66 -5.25
C GLY A 97 19.96 21.18 -5.45
N ILE A 98 19.10 20.33 -5.97
CA ILE A 98 17.69 20.66 -6.23
C ILE A 98 16.85 20.10 -5.09
N ASP A 99 16.30 20.98 -4.26
CA ASP A 99 15.43 20.58 -3.14
C ASP A 99 14.06 20.16 -3.68
N VAL A 100 13.61 18.99 -3.24
CA VAL A 100 12.33 18.39 -3.67
C VAL A 100 11.65 17.67 -2.50
N LYS A 101 10.38 17.29 -2.72
CA LYS A 101 9.69 16.26 -1.95
C LYS A 101 9.86 14.92 -2.68
N GLU A 102 10.35 13.91 -1.97
CA GLU A 102 10.44 12.55 -2.53
C GLU A 102 9.06 12.06 -2.92
N PRO A 103 8.87 11.47 -4.12
CA PRO A 103 7.54 11.21 -4.69
C PRO A 103 6.67 10.22 -3.91
N THR A 104 7.29 9.22 -3.28
CA THR A 104 6.56 8.13 -2.62
C THR A 104 6.08 8.51 -1.22
N PHE A 105 6.96 9.11 -0.42
CA PHE A 105 6.72 9.37 1.00
C PHE A 105 6.57 10.85 1.33
N GLY A 106 6.78 11.75 0.38
CA GLY A 106 6.69 13.20 0.59
C GLY A 106 7.78 13.77 1.51
N ILE A 107 8.88 13.06 1.70
CA ILE A 107 9.98 13.46 2.55
C ILE A 107 10.83 14.52 1.83
N ASP A 108 11.31 15.51 2.56
CA ASP A 108 12.27 16.48 2.03
C ASP A 108 13.55 15.76 1.62
N ALA A 109 14.01 16.03 0.40
CA ALA A 109 15.21 15.42 -0.17
C ALA A 109 15.87 16.38 -1.15
N THR A 110 17.10 16.07 -1.54
CA THR A 110 17.89 16.92 -2.45
C THR A 110 18.49 16.08 -3.56
N TRP A 111 18.26 16.47 -4.81
CA TRP A 111 18.97 15.93 -5.97
C TRP A 111 20.38 16.52 -6.03
N ILE A 112 21.38 15.70 -5.71
CA ILE A 112 22.79 16.08 -5.69
C ILE A 112 23.51 15.64 -6.97
N GLU A 113 24.64 16.23 -7.26
CA GLU A 113 25.53 15.73 -8.29
C GLU A 113 26.06 14.34 -7.92
N ALA A 114 26.14 13.42 -8.90
CA ALA A 114 26.45 12.02 -8.64
C ALA A 114 27.80 11.81 -7.93
N HIS A 115 28.80 12.66 -8.21
CA HIS A 115 30.12 12.55 -7.59
C HIS A 115 30.14 12.95 -6.09
N LYS A 116 29.09 13.58 -5.59
CA LYS A 116 28.96 13.98 -4.18
C LYS A 116 28.31 12.92 -3.29
N GLN A 117 28.06 11.73 -3.82
CA GLN A 117 27.41 10.64 -3.07
C GLN A 117 28.15 10.33 -1.76
N THR A 118 29.46 10.10 -1.82
CA THR A 118 30.27 9.72 -0.66
C THR A 118 30.25 10.82 0.40
N GLU A 119 30.29 12.07 0.00
CA GLU A 119 30.18 13.23 0.90
C GLU A 119 28.82 13.22 1.61
N ALA A 120 27.72 13.05 0.88
CA ALA A 120 26.38 13.01 1.43
C ALA A 120 26.20 11.84 2.43
N GLU A 121 26.67 10.66 2.08
CA GLU A 121 26.62 9.48 2.94
C GLU A 121 27.42 9.69 4.23
N SER A 122 28.59 10.36 4.17
CA SER A 122 29.39 10.70 5.35
C SER A 122 28.68 11.66 6.32
N HIS A 123 27.72 12.43 5.83
CA HIS A 123 26.88 13.33 6.62
C HIS A 123 25.52 12.73 7.03
N GLY A 124 25.36 11.41 6.92
CA GLY A 124 24.18 10.71 7.36
C GLY A 124 23.00 10.69 6.40
N TYR A 125 23.23 11.03 5.13
CA TYR A 125 22.20 10.91 4.08
C TYR A 125 22.18 9.52 3.50
N VAL A 126 20.97 9.07 3.11
CA VAL A 126 20.79 7.88 2.27
C VAL A 126 20.70 8.36 0.83
N VAL A 127 21.56 7.85 -0.05
CA VAL A 127 21.61 8.24 -1.45
C VAL A 127 21.00 7.17 -2.33
N VAL A 128 20.05 7.56 -3.19
CA VAL A 128 19.25 6.66 -4.03
C VAL A 128 19.40 7.03 -5.51
N GLU A 129 19.44 6.00 -6.34
CA GLU A 129 19.48 6.16 -7.79
C GLU A 129 18.13 6.67 -8.34
N PRO A 130 18.09 7.43 -9.44
CA PRO A 130 16.86 7.93 -10.06
C PRO A 130 15.88 6.81 -10.42
N GLU A 131 16.37 5.69 -10.95
CA GLU A 131 15.59 4.53 -11.30
C GLU A 131 14.91 3.90 -10.07
N THR A 132 15.60 3.90 -8.95
CA THR A 132 15.04 3.42 -7.68
C THR A 132 13.93 4.33 -7.19
N VAL A 133 14.09 5.64 -7.28
CA VAL A 133 13.05 6.61 -6.92
C VAL A 133 11.78 6.39 -7.73
N LEU A 134 11.91 6.26 -9.05
CA LEU A 134 10.78 6.04 -9.94
C LEU A 134 10.12 4.68 -9.70
N THR A 135 10.88 3.60 -9.57
CA THR A 135 10.35 2.26 -9.35
C THR A 135 9.70 2.12 -7.97
N THR A 136 10.18 2.81 -6.96
CA THR A 136 9.53 2.86 -5.63
C THR A 136 8.17 3.54 -5.74
N HIS A 137 8.06 4.63 -6.48
CA HIS A 137 6.78 5.30 -6.72
C HIS A 137 5.82 4.41 -7.50
N VAL A 138 6.29 3.72 -8.54
CA VAL A 138 5.48 2.73 -9.29
C VAL A 138 4.97 1.63 -8.36
N SER A 139 5.84 1.09 -7.51
CA SER A 139 5.47 0.05 -6.53
C SER A 139 4.37 0.52 -5.59
N GLN A 140 4.50 1.72 -5.06
CA GLN A 140 3.51 2.32 -4.18
C GLN A 140 2.17 2.53 -4.88
N VAL A 141 2.17 3.03 -6.11
CA VAL A 141 0.96 3.23 -6.92
C VAL A 141 0.27 1.91 -7.24
N ILE A 142 1.00 0.89 -7.67
CA ILE A 142 0.43 -0.45 -7.93
C ILE A 142 -0.19 -1.03 -6.66
N THR A 143 0.48 -0.91 -5.53
CA THR A 143 -0.03 -1.41 -4.24
C THR A 143 -1.30 -0.67 -3.82
N LYS A 144 -1.32 0.65 -3.95
CA LYS A 144 -2.48 1.49 -3.61
C LYS A 144 -3.70 1.15 -4.45
N TYR A 145 -3.51 0.92 -5.74
CA TYR A 145 -4.59 0.64 -6.69
C TYR A 145 -4.76 -0.84 -7.02
N ALA A 146 -4.14 -1.74 -6.26
CA ALA A 146 -4.17 -3.18 -6.52
C ALA A 146 -5.59 -3.75 -6.64
N GLY A 147 -6.52 -3.28 -5.81
CA GLY A 147 -7.92 -3.67 -5.90
C GLY A 147 -8.57 -3.31 -7.24
N GLU A 148 -8.26 -2.15 -7.79
CA GLU A 148 -8.78 -1.72 -9.10
C GLU A 148 -8.15 -2.49 -10.26
N LEU A 149 -6.95 -3.01 -10.07
CA LEU A 149 -6.22 -3.78 -11.09
C LEU A 149 -6.76 -5.20 -11.27
N LEU A 150 -7.43 -5.75 -10.26
CA LEU A 150 -8.01 -7.09 -10.31
C LEU A 150 -9.36 -7.07 -11.02
N GLY A 151 -9.48 -7.82 -12.11
CA GLY A 151 -10.73 -7.99 -12.84
C GLY A 151 -11.35 -9.36 -12.67
N GLN A 152 -12.57 -9.52 -13.18
CA GLN A 152 -13.27 -10.81 -13.17
C GLN A 152 -12.50 -11.90 -13.93
N ASP A 153 -11.86 -11.56 -15.05
CA ASP A 153 -11.06 -12.51 -15.82
C ASP A 153 -9.84 -12.98 -15.03
N ASP A 154 -9.21 -12.07 -14.26
CA ASP A 154 -8.10 -12.43 -13.37
C ASP A 154 -8.56 -13.37 -12.27
N VAL A 155 -9.72 -13.12 -11.69
CA VAL A 155 -10.33 -13.99 -10.66
C VAL A 155 -10.69 -15.35 -11.25
N GLN A 156 -11.26 -15.38 -12.46
CA GLN A 156 -11.55 -16.64 -13.15
C GLN A 156 -10.27 -17.45 -13.37
N ALA A 157 -9.18 -16.81 -13.80
CA ALA A 157 -7.89 -17.49 -13.96
C ALA A 157 -7.34 -18.05 -12.64
N LEU A 158 -7.50 -17.34 -11.53
CA LEU A 158 -7.15 -17.83 -10.20
C LEU A 158 -7.98 -19.04 -9.79
N LEU A 159 -9.28 -19.02 -10.07
CA LEU A 159 -10.18 -20.14 -9.82
C LEU A 159 -9.84 -21.37 -10.68
N ASP A 160 -9.54 -21.17 -11.95
CA ASP A 160 -9.14 -22.24 -12.86
C ASP A 160 -7.84 -22.90 -12.39
N ASN A 161 -6.90 -22.12 -11.92
CA ASN A 161 -5.66 -22.65 -11.35
C ASN A 161 -5.91 -23.43 -10.06
N LEU A 162 -6.74 -22.92 -9.15
CA LEU A 162 -7.13 -23.64 -7.93
C LEU A 162 -7.89 -24.93 -8.23
N ALA A 163 -8.72 -24.95 -9.27
CA ALA A 163 -9.50 -26.11 -9.68
C ALA A 163 -8.61 -27.30 -10.07
N ASN A 164 -7.35 -27.10 -10.46
CA ASN A 164 -6.41 -28.17 -10.75
C ASN A 164 -6.12 -29.04 -9.50
N SER A 165 -6.18 -28.45 -8.31
CA SER A 165 -5.93 -29.14 -7.03
C SER A 165 -7.16 -29.31 -6.17
N ALA A 166 -8.20 -28.49 -6.34
CA ALA A 166 -9.42 -28.47 -5.54
C ALA A 166 -10.68 -28.22 -6.39
N PRO A 167 -10.98 -29.08 -7.39
CA PRO A 167 -12.08 -28.83 -8.31
C PRO A 167 -13.44 -28.81 -7.60
N ASN A 168 -13.65 -29.68 -6.62
CA ASN A 168 -14.91 -29.76 -5.88
C ASN A 168 -15.18 -28.51 -5.06
N LEU A 169 -14.15 -27.93 -4.42
CA LEU A 169 -14.28 -26.69 -3.67
C LEU A 169 -14.69 -25.54 -4.60
N VAL A 170 -14.01 -25.36 -5.71
CA VAL A 170 -14.33 -24.30 -6.67
C VAL A 170 -15.76 -24.45 -7.18
N GLN A 171 -16.15 -25.64 -7.63
CA GLN A 171 -17.50 -25.89 -8.15
C GLN A 171 -18.61 -25.72 -7.12
N SER A 172 -18.33 -26.01 -5.85
CA SER A 172 -19.32 -25.87 -4.78
C SER A 172 -19.53 -24.42 -4.35
N VAL A 173 -18.55 -23.54 -4.53
CA VAL A 173 -18.60 -22.14 -4.08
C VAL A 173 -18.97 -21.17 -5.20
N VAL A 174 -18.32 -21.27 -6.36
CA VAL A 174 -18.51 -20.32 -7.47
C VAL A 174 -19.05 -21.05 -8.70
N PRO A 175 -20.20 -20.65 -9.25
CA PRO A 175 -21.09 -19.55 -8.85
C PRO A 175 -22.21 -19.95 -7.87
N LYS A 176 -22.22 -21.18 -7.38
CA LYS A 176 -23.38 -21.73 -6.64
C LYS A 176 -23.71 -20.96 -5.36
N LEU A 177 -22.72 -20.66 -4.54
CA LEU A 177 -22.89 -19.93 -3.28
C LEU A 177 -22.61 -18.44 -3.46
N ILE A 178 -21.61 -18.12 -4.26
CA ILE A 178 -21.15 -16.74 -4.47
C ILE A 178 -20.93 -16.51 -5.97
N PRO A 179 -21.63 -15.52 -6.57
CA PRO A 179 -21.38 -15.13 -7.94
C PRO A 179 -19.95 -14.61 -8.15
N LEU A 180 -19.41 -14.78 -9.35
CA LEU A 180 -18.06 -14.33 -9.69
C LEU A 180 -17.84 -12.84 -9.43
N HIS A 181 -18.82 -11.98 -9.75
CA HIS A 181 -18.73 -10.54 -9.51
C HIS A 181 -18.66 -10.20 -8.02
N SER A 182 -19.36 -10.96 -7.16
CA SER A 182 -19.29 -10.77 -5.70
C SER A 182 -17.95 -11.21 -5.14
N LEU A 183 -17.43 -12.35 -5.58
CA LEU A 183 -16.07 -12.79 -5.20
C LEU A 183 -15.03 -11.76 -5.64
N THR A 184 -15.12 -11.25 -6.86
CA THR A 184 -14.24 -10.20 -7.36
C THR A 184 -14.29 -8.96 -6.45
N GLY A 185 -15.48 -8.53 -6.06
CA GLY A 185 -15.68 -7.41 -5.13
C GLY A 185 -15.03 -7.64 -3.77
N ILE A 186 -15.18 -8.84 -3.21
CA ILE A 186 -14.56 -9.24 -1.94
C ILE A 186 -13.03 -9.16 -2.02
N LEU A 187 -12.45 -9.75 -3.08
CA LEU A 187 -11.00 -9.75 -3.28
C LEU A 187 -10.46 -8.34 -3.51
N ARG A 188 -11.19 -7.48 -4.21
CA ARG A 188 -10.84 -6.07 -4.38
C ARG A 188 -10.82 -5.30 -3.07
N GLU A 189 -11.77 -5.53 -2.18
CA GLU A 189 -11.77 -4.89 -0.86
C GLU A 189 -10.61 -5.36 0.02
N LEU A 190 -10.26 -6.63 -0.03
CA LEU A 190 -9.08 -7.15 0.67
C LEU A 190 -7.80 -6.48 0.15
N LEU A 191 -7.61 -6.42 -1.16
CA LEU A 191 -6.44 -5.80 -1.79
C LEU A 191 -6.35 -4.29 -1.56
N ALA A 192 -7.49 -3.59 -1.45
CA ALA A 192 -7.52 -2.16 -1.15
C ALA A 192 -6.87 -1.84 0.20
N GLU A 193 -6.86 -2.78 1.12
CA GLU A 193 -6.20 -2.69 2.42
C GLU A 193 -4.95 -3.56 2.51
N ARG A 194 -4.34 -3.91 1.38
CA ARG A 194 -3.11 -4.70 1.26
C ARG A 194 -3.19 -6.12 1.79
N MET A 195 -4.38 -6.62 2.05
CA MET A 195 -4.56 -7.99 2.48
C MET A 195 -4.28 -8.95 1.33
N PRO A 196 -3.29 -9.85 1.43
CA PRO A 196 -2.96 -10.80 0.37
C PRO A 196 -4.09 -11.77 0.08
N ILE A 197 -4.31 -12.06 -1.20
CA ILE A 197 -5.33 -13.02 -1.67
C ILE A 197 -4.72 -14.34 -2.16
N SER A 198 -3.46 -14.59 -1.87
CA SER A 198 -2.72 -15.76 -2.35
C SER A 198 -3.27 -17.10 -1.83
N ASP A 199 -3.88 -17.11 -0.66
CA ASP A 199 -4.54 -18.30 -0.12
C ASP A 199 -6.02 -18.37 -0.52
N LEU A 200 -6.26 -18.48 -1.82
CA LEU A 200 -7.61 -18.54 -2.38
C LEU A 200 -8.41 -19.74 -1.88
N ARG A 201 -7.75 -20.86 -1.60
CA ARG A 201 -8.39 -22.04 -1.01
C ARG A 201 -9.05 -21.68 0.33
N ARG A 202 -8.31 -21.08 1.24
CA ARG A 202 -8.84 -20.64 2.55
C ARG A 202 -9.96 -19.63 2.40
N ILE A 203 -9.83 -18.70 1.46
CA ILE A 203 -10.87 -17.70 1.16
C ILE A 203 -12.17 -18.42 0.77
N LEU A 204 -12.13 -19.35 -0.18
CA LEU A 204 -13.33 -20.09 -0.61
C LEU A 204 -13.90 -20.97 0.49
N GLU A 205 -13.08 -21.67 1.25
CA GLU A 205 -13.53 -22.49 2.40
C GLU A 205 -14.25 -21.64 3.45
N THR A 206 -13.70 -20.50 3.79
CA THR A 206 -14.30 -19.56 4.75
C THR A 206 -15.62 -19.00 4.23
N LEU A 207 -15.66 -18.57 2.96
CA LEU A 207 -16.88 -18.07 2.33
C LEU A 207 -17.97 -19.15 2.25
N ALA A 208 -17.62 -20.40 2.01
CA ALA A 208 -18.56 -21.52 2.04
C ALA A 208 -19.23 -21.66 3.42
N ASN A 209 -18.44 -21.52 4.48
CA ASN A 209 -18.96 -21.58 5.86
C ASN A 209 -19.83 -20.37 6.24
N LEU A 210 -19.63 -19.22 5.57
CA LEU A 210 -20.38 -18.00 5.80
C LEU A 210 -21.63 -17.83 4.93
N ALA A 211 -21.82 -18.69 3.92
CA ALA A 211 -22.86 -18.54 2.90
C ALA A 211 -24.27 -18.42 3.47
N GLY A 212 -24.57 -19.12 4.58
CA GLY A 212 -25.86 -19.05 5.24
C GLY A 212 -26.15 -17.75 5.99
N LYS A 213 -25.17 -16.87 6.16
CA LYS A 213 -25.32 -15.62 6.93
C LYS A 213 -25.75 -14.44 6.07
N ASN A 214 -25.83 -14.58 4.76
CA ASN A 214 -26.21 -13.53 3.81
C ASN A 214 -25.42 -12.23 4.00
N LEU A 215 -24.10 -12.32 4.16
CA LEU A 215 -23.23 -11.17 4.33
C LEU A 215 -23.07 -10.39 3.02
N SER A 216 -22.99 -9.08 3.12
CA SER A 216 -22.59 -8.22 2.00
C SER A 216 -21.14 -8.51 1.57
N VAL A 217 -20.74 -7.99 0.41
CA VAL A 217 -19.34 -8.07 -0.06
C VAL A 217 -18.38 -7.52 0.99
N SER A 218 -18.70 -6.38 1.56
CA SER A 218 -17.90 -5.72 2.57
C SER A 218 -17.80 -6.48 3.88
N GLU A 219 -18.91 -7.00 4.37
CA GLU A 219 -18.95 -7.86 5.56
C GLU A 219 -18.20 -9.18 5.35
N SER A 220 -18.28 -9.75 4.16
CA SER A 220 -17.55 -10.96 3.80
C SER A 220 -16.05 -10.71 3.79
N ALA A 221 -15.58 -9.61 3.20
CA ALA A 221 -14.18 -9.20 3.22
C ALA A 221 -13.67 -9.03 4.66
N GLU A 222 -14.43 -8.37 5.50
CA GLU A 222 -14.10 -8.18 6.92
C GLU A 222 -14.01 -9.51 7.68
N ALA A 223 -14.93 -10.43 7.42
CA ALA A 223 -14.95 -11.75 8.06
C ALA A 223 -13.77 -12.65 7.62
N LEU A 224 -13.22 -12.46 6.44
CA LEU A 224 -12.05 -13.18 5.94
C LEU A 224 -10.73 -12.74 6.56
N ARG A 225 -10.63 -11.50 7.01
CA ARG A 225 -9.37 -10.89 7.44
C ARG A 225 -8.65 -11.65 8.56
N PRO A 226 -9.29 -12.12 9.64
CA PRO A 226 -8.59 -12.84 10.71
C PRO A 226 -7.85 -14.10 10.21
N GLY A 227 -8.40 -14.80 9.22
CA GLY A 227 -7.76 -15.97 8.63
C GLY A 227 -6.60 -15.67 7.67
N LEU A 228 -6.50 -14.45 7.18
CA LEU A 228 -5.50 -14.03 6.19
C LEU A 228 -4.42 -13.12 6.77
N ALA A 229 -4.67 -12.48 7.91
CA ALA A 229 -3.83 -11.44 8.47
C ALA A 229 -2.43 -11.93 8.86
N GLY A 230 -2.25 -13.20 9.17
CA GLY A 230 -0.95 -13.76 9.50
C GLY A 230 0.09 -13.56 8.41
N LEU A 231 -0.30 -13.73 7.16
CA LEU A 231 0.60 -13.49 6.01
C LEU A 231 0.94 -12.01 5.86
N LEU A 232 -0.05 -11.12 6.01
CA LEU A 232 0.19 -9.68 5.96
C LEU A 232 1.16 -9.23 7.05
N VAL A 233 0.94 -9.66 8.28
CA VAL A 233 1.83 -9.33 9.42
C VAL A 233 3.25 -9.83 9.18
N GLN A 234 3.40 -11.03 8.61
CA GLN A 234 4.71 -11.59 8.30
C GLN A 234 5.42 -10.81 7.18
N GLN A 235 4.69 -10.28 6.21
CA GLN A 235 5.26 -9.40 5.18
C GLN A 235 5.72 -8.05 5.75
N ILE A 236 5.05 -7.54 6.77
CA ILE A 236 5.39 -6.27 7.44
C ILE A 236 6.63 -6.42 8.31
N ALA A 237 6.68 -7.47 9.13
CA ALA A 237 7.79 -7.72 10.04
C ALA A 237 8.11 -9.21 10.11
N PRO A 238 9.39 -9.62 9.97
CA PRO A 238 9.81 -11.01 10.14
C PRO A 238 9.43 -11.54 11.52
N LEU A 239 9.30 -12.85 11.65
CA LEU A 239 8.98 -13.51 12.92
C LEU A 239 10.01 -13.22 14.05
N SER A 240 11.25 -12.93 13.66
CA SER A 240 12.34 -12.59 14.59
C SER A 240 12.23 -11.19 15.20
N GLN A 241 11.38 -10.34 14.66
CA GLN A 241 11.20 -8.96 15.10
C GLN A 241 9.80 -8.73 15.67
N PRO A 242 9.66 -7.92 16.73
CA PRO A 242 8.34 -7.53 17.20
C PRO A 242 7.65 -6.63 16.18
N LEU A 243 6.33 -6.73 16.09
CA LEU A 243 5.51 -5.83 15.27
C LEU A 243 5.35 -4.49 15.98
N SER A 244 5.72 -3.40 15.33
CA SER A 244 5.53 -2.04 15.85
C SER A 244 4.08 -1.61 15.71
N VAL A 245 3.43 -1.28 16.81
CA VAL A 245 1.99 -1.07 16.88
C VAL A 245 1.67 0.31 17.44
N ILE A 246 0.73 0.99 16.78
CA ILE A 246 0.09 2.22 17.26
C ILE A 246 -1.31 1.84 17.74
N THR A 247 -1.62 2.20 18.98
CA THR A 247 -2.92 1.93 19.60
C THR A 247 -3.68 3.22 19.87
N LEU A 248 -4.95 3.10 20.18
CA LEU A 248 -5.78 4.19 20.70
C LEU A 248 -5.84 4.10 22.23
N SER A 249 -5.97 5.25 22.90
CA SER A 249 -6.32 5.26 24.33
C SER A 249 -7.69 4.62 24.53
N SER A 250 -7.90 4.03 25.71
CA SER A 250 -9.18 3.38 26.02
C SER A 250 -10.36 4.34 25.91
N GLU A 251 -10.19 5.57 26.32
CA GLU A 251 -11.22 6.62 26.25
C GLU A 251 -11.57 6.97 24.81
N LEU A 252 -10.55 7.19 23.96
CA LEU A 252 -10.76 7.50 22.55
C LEU A 252 -11.39 6.33 21.81
N GLU A 253 -10.91 5.13 22.02
CA GLU A 253 -11.46 3.93 21.36
C GLU A 253 -12.91 3.70 21.76
N HIS A 254 -13.23 3.83 23.04
CA HIS A 254 -14.60 3.71 23.53
C HIS A 254 -15.53 4.76 22.92
N MET A 255 -15.08 6.01 22.85
CA MET A 255 -15.83 7.09 22.20
C MET A 255 -16.12 6.78 20.73
N LEU A 256 -15.11 6.31 19.98
CA LEU A 256 -15.27 5.96 18.56
C LEU A 256 -16.21 4.77 18.37
N ILE A 257 -16.16 3.76 19.23
CA ILE A 257 -17.09 2.63 19.21
C ILE A 257 -18.52 3.12 19.40
N GLN A 258 -18.78 4.02 20.34
CA GLN A 258 -20.11 4.59 20.57
C GLN A 258 -20.58 5.40 19.37
N MET A 259 -19.71 6.18 18.74
CA MET A 259 -20.04 6.96 17.54
C MET A 259 -20.46 6.05 16.38
N VAL A 260 -19.75 4.95 16.15
CA VAL A 260 -20.10 3.96 15.10
C VAL A 260 -21.47 3.31 15.40
N ARG A 261 -21.72 2.94 16.64
CA ARG A 261 -23.00 2.33 17.04
C ARG A 261 -24.20 3.28 16.86
N GLN A 262 -23.99 4.57 17.09
CA GLN A 262 -25.05 5.58 16.97
C GLN A 262 -25.31 6.01 15.54
N SER A 263 -24.30 6.02 14.68
CA SER A 263 -24.40 6.51 13.29
C SER A 263 -24.95 5.48 12.30
N GLY A 264 -25.00 4.20 12.66
CA GLY A 264 -25.50 3.14 11.77
C GLY A 264 -24.79 3.12 10.42
N GLU A 265 -25.57 3.19 9.34
CA GLU A 265 -25.04 3.18 7.95
C GLU A 265 -24.24 4.44 7.58
N ALA A 266 -24.39 5.55 8.30
CA ALA A 266 -23.65 6.78 8.04
C ALA A 266 -22.14 6.64 8.34
N GLY A 267 -21.75 5.58 9.06
CA GLY A 267 -20.35 5.30 9.38
C GLY A 267 -19.78 6.24 10.44
N LEU A 268 -18.44 6.26 10.55
CA LEU A 268 -17.74 7.09 11.53
C LEU A 268 -17.55 8.51 10.99
N MET A 269 -18.22 9.47 11.62
CA MET A 269 -18.07 10.89 11.32
C MET A 269 -17.29 11.57 12.46
N LEU A 270 -16.04 11.91 12.18
CA LEU A 270 -15.18 12.62 13.12
C LEU A 270 -15.30 14.13 12.94
N ASP A 271 -15.27 14.85 14.06
CA ASP A 271 -15.01 16.29 14.04
C ASP A 271 -13.63 16.58 13.40
N ASN A 272 -13.56 17.62 12.57
CA ASN A 272 -12.34 17.95 11.83
C ASN A 272 -11.13 18.16 12.76
N ALA A 273 -11.32 18.83 13.90
CA ALA A 273 -10.24 19.07 14.84
C ALA A 273 -9.70 17.76 15.45
N LEU A 274 -10.58 16.82 15.81
CA LEU A 274 -10.20 15.50 16.30
C LEU A 274 -9.51 14.69 15.21
N ALA A 275 -10.04 14.68 13.99
CA ALA A 275 -9.45 13.96 12.87
C ALA A 275 -8.04 14.46 12.54
N GLU A 276 -7.83 15.77 12.42
CA GLU A 276 -6.52 16.36 12.18
C GLU A 276 -5.51 16.00 13.26
N LYS A 277 -5.93 16.05 14.52
CA LYS A 277 -5.08 15.73 15.67
C LYS A 277 -4.68 14.25 15.66
N MET A 278 -5.63 13.35 15.43
CA MET A 278 -5.35 11.92 15.32
C MET A 278 -4.39 11.63 14.17
N ILE A 279 -4.65 12.15 12.98
CA ILE A 279 -3.82 11.96 11.80
C ILE A 279 -2.41 12.46 12.04
N LYS A 280 -2.24 13.65 12.64
CA LYS A 280 -0.92 14.21 12.97
C LYS A 280 -0.14 13.30 13.93
N SER A 281 -0.79 12.81 14.98
CA SER A 281 -0.16 11.93 15.97
C SER A 281 0.20 10.57 15.37
N ILE A 282 -0.67 9.99 14.55
CA ILE A 282 -0.42 8.72 13.85
C ILE A 282 0.75 8.87 12.87
N ASN A 283 0.75 9.96 12.09
CA ASN A 283 1.82 10.22 11.11
C ASN A 283 3.17 10.39 11.80
N SER A 284 3.24 11.14 12.89
CA SER A 284 4.48 11.33 13.67
C SER A 284 5.01 10.01 14.23
N ALA A 285 4.14 9.13 14.72
CA ALA A 285 4.53 7.82 15.21
C ALA A 285 5.03 6.90 14.09
N SER A 286 4.36 6.94 12.93
CA SER A 286 4.75 6.20 11.74
C SER A 286 6.11 6.64 11.20
N GLU A 287 6.36 7.92 11.13
CA GLU A 287 7.64 8.50 10.69
C GLU A 287 8.79 8.09 11.62
N ARG A 288 8.58 8.11 12.93
CA ARG A 288 9.60 7.64 13.90
C ARG A 288 9.93 6.16 13.71
N ALA A 289 8.93 5.31 13.49
CA ALA A 289 9.16 3.90 13.20
C ALA A 289 9.93 3.70 11.88
N SER A 290 9.59 4.46 10.84
CA SER A 290 10.27 4.40 9.55
C SER A 290 11.73 4.82 9.65
N ALA A 291 12.05 5.82 10.48
CA ALA A 291 13.43 6.25 10.75
C ALA A 291 14.28 5.13 11.38
N GLU A 292 13.65 4.25 12.17
CA GLU A 292 14.28 3.06 12.74
C GLU A 292 14.27 1.84 11.79
N GLY A 293 13.82 2.01 10.55
CA GLY A 293 13.70 0.94 9.57
C GLY A 293 12.54 -0.02 9.84
N GLN A 294 11.55 0.39 10.61
CA GLN A 294 10.38 -0.40 10.96
C GLN A 294 9.11 0.17 10.30
N GLN A 295 8.17 -0.70 9.99
CA GLN A 295 6.84 -0.29 9.56
C GLN A 295 5.86 -0.45 10.72
N ALA A 296 5.23 0.65 11.13
CA ALA A 296 4.19 0.62 12.13
C ALA A 296 2.82 0.31 11.52
N VAL A 297 2.00 -0.41 12.29
CA VAL A 297 0.60 -0.67 11.97
C VAL A 297 -0.28 -0.21 13.12
N MET A 298 -1.50 0.20 12.85
CA MET A 298 -2.49 0.44 13.88
C MET A 298 -3.18 -0.86 14.27
N VAL A 299 -3.46 -1.02 15.57
CA VAL A 299 -4.27 -2.10 16.10
C VAL A 299 -5.40 -1.51 16.94
N VAL A 300 -6.63 -1.80 16.55
CA VAL A 300 -7.84 -1.23 17.13
C VAL A 300 -8.90 -2.31 17.36
N SER A 301 -10.00 -1.93 18.02
CA SER A 301 -11.16 -2.81 18.16
C SER A 301 -11.74 -3.16 16.77
N PRO A 302 -12.13 -4.43 16.53
CA PRO A 302 -12.82 -4.81 15.30
C PRO A 302 -14.08 -4.01 15.02
N ALA A 303 -14.73 -3.50 16.05
CA ALA A 303 -15.95 -2.70 15.95
C ALA A 303 -15.78 -1.39 15.16
N ILE A 304 -14.56 -0.84 15.12
CA ILE A 304 -14.26 0.44 14.44
C ILE A 304 -13.20 0.29 13.33
N ARG A 305 -12.60 -0.89 13.19
CA ARG A 305 -11.45 -1.10 12.30
C ARG A 305 -11.69 -0.58 10.88
N LYS A 306 -12.76 -1.02 10.25
CA LYS A 306 -13.07 -0.70 8.86
C LYS A 306 -13.33 0.80 8.65
N GLN A 307 -14.16 1.40 9.49
CA GLN A 307 -14.50 2.80 9.39
C GLN A 307 -13.29 3.69 9.66
N LEU A 308 -12.47 3.32 10.66
CA LEU A 308 -11.25 4.05 10.99
C LEU A 308 -10.20 3.91 9.87
N SER A 309 -10.03 2.73 9.33
CA SER A 309 -9.15 2.49 8.18
C SER A 309 -9.53 3.35 6.98
N SER A 310 -10.80 3.46 6.68
CA SER A 310 -11.29 4.29 5.58
C SER A 310 -10.88 5.76 5.75
N ILE A 311 -11.02 6.30 6.96
CA ILE A 311 -10.63 7.70 7.26
C ILE A 311 -9.11 7.86 7.18
N ILE A 312 -8.35 6.99 7.81
CA ILE A 312 -6.89 7.11 7.90
C ILE A 312 -6.25 7.00 6.52
N ARG A 313 -6.69 6.09 5.67
CA ARG A 313 -6.14 5.90 4.33
C ARG A 313 -6.30 7.11 3.40
N HIS A 314 -7.28 7.97 3.65
CA HIS A 314 -7.40 9.23 2.91
C HIS A 314 -6.28 10.23 3.21
N HIS A 315 -5.61 10.08 4.34
CA HIS A 315 -4.58 11.02 4.82
C HIS A 315 -3.19 10.38 4.87
N ILE A 316 -3.12 9.08 5.15
CA ILE A 316 -1.88 8.31 5.27
C ILE A 316 -2.05 7.05 4.42
N ASP A 317 -1.60 7.10 3.17
CA ASP A 317 -1.84 6.08 2.14
C ASP A 317 -1.33 4.68 2.50
N ASP A 318 -0.23 4.60 3.24
CA ASP A 318 0.46 3.35 3.56
C ASP A 318 0.15 2.80 4.95
N MET A 319 -0.72 3.45 5.72
CA MET A 319 -1.09 2.98 7.05
C MET A 319 -2.03 1.77 6.98
N ILE A 320 -1.61 0.69 7.61
CA ILE A 320 -2.41 -0.53 7.77
C ILE A 320 -3.10 -0.49 9.12
N VAL A 321 -4.41 -0.71 9.13
CA VAL A 321 -5.23 -0.78 10.35
C VAL A 321 -5.72 -2.21 10.54
N LEU A 322 -5.28 -2.84 11.62
CA LEU A 322 -5.67 -4.20 12.00
C LEU A 322 -6.64 -4.17 13.18
N GLY A 323 -7.57 -5.11 13.21
CA GLY A 323 -8.30 -5.44 14.43
C GLY A 323 -7.43 -6.31 15.35
N PHE A 324 -7.61 -6.20 16.67
CA PHE A 324 -6.82 -7.03 17.59
C PHE A 324 -7.05 -8.54 17.37
N THR A 325 -8.21 -8.94 16.85
CA THR A 325 -8.51 -10.34 16.50
C THR A 325 -7.75 -10.85 15.27
N GLU A 326 -7.13 -9.96 14.51
CA GLU A 326 -6.35 -10.30 13.32
C GLU A 326 -4.87 -10.57 13.64
N LEU A 327 -4.42 -10.21 14.83
CA LEU A 327 -3.06 -10.50 15.26
C LEU A 327 -2.89 -12.00 15.60
N PRO A 328 -1.83 -12.66 15.10
CA PRO A 328 -1.49 -14.01 15.53
C PRO A 328 -1.17 -14.06 17.03
N ASP A 329 -1.71 -15.06 17.74
CA ASP A 329 -1.56 -15.19 19.21
C ASP A 329 -0.11 -15.22 19.68
N SER A 330 0.78 -15.79 18.88
CA SER A 330 2.20 -15.92 19.22
C SER A 330 3.03 -14.71 18.83
N ARG A 331 2.42 -13.68 18.20
CA ARG A 331 3.17 -12.55 17.67
C ARG A 331 3.57 -11.59 18.78
N LYS A 332 4.87 -11.32 18.88
CA LYS A 332 5.38 -10.26 19.75
C LYS A 332 5.02 -8.90 19.16
N ILE A 333 4.46 -8.04 19.99
CA ILE A 333 4.12 -6.66 19.62
C ILE A 333 4.89 -5.68 20.49
N ASN A 334 5.24 -4.54 19.91
CA ASN A 334 5.83 -3.41 20.60
C ASN A 334 4.95 -2.18 20.37
N VAL A 335 4.27 -1.70 21.39
CA VAL A 335 3.44 -0.49 21.30
C VAL A 335 4.35 0.72 21.31
N ILE A 336 4.47 1.39 20.17
CA ILE A 336 5.35 2.55 19.98
C ILE A 336 4.67 3.88 20.25
N ALA A 337 3.35 3.92 20.19
CA ALA A 337 2.54 5.10 20.47
C ALA A 337 1.11 4.71 20.85
N THR A 338 0.50 5.55 21.68
CA THR A 338 -0.92 5.48 22.03
C THR A 338 -1.55 6.83 21.72
N ILE A 339 -2.53 6.84 20.82
CA ILE A 339 -3.21 8.05 20.37
C ILE A 339 -4.34 8.39 21.34
N SER A 340 -4.37 9.62 21.85
CA SER A 340 -5.42 10.10 22.72
C SER A 340 -6.22 11.24 22.07
N GLY A 341 -7.46 11.43 22.53
CA GLY A 341 -8.32 12.54 22.09
C GLY A 341 -8.03 13.85 22.84
N GLU A 342 -7.22 13.82 23.88
CA GLU A 342 -6.88 14.98 24.71
C GLU A 342 -5.63 15.70 24.25
N ASN A 343 -5.51 16.98 24.58
CA ASN A 343 -4.27 17.71 24.34
C ASN A 343 -3.17 17.11 25.21
N GLU A 344 -2.10 16.59 24.62
CA GLU A 344 -0.86 16.37 25.36
C GLU A 344 -0.43 17.72 25.96
N GLN A 345 -0.70 17.89 27.24
CA GLN A 345 0.00 18.91 27.99
C GLN A 345 1.45 18.44 28.02
N GLN A 346 2.30 19.19 27.33
CA GLN A 346 3.75 19.04 27.39
C GLN A 346 4.18 19.03 28.87
N ASN A 347 4.62 17.88 29.31
CA ASN A 347 5.46 17.77 30.50
C ASN A 347 6.92 17.62 30.08
#